data_5f8fe1edae879a19137fb2c4de74b08a
#
_entry.id   5f8fe1edae879a19137fb2c4de74b08a
#
_cell.length_a   1.000
_cell.length_b   1.000
_cell.length_c   1.000
_cell.angle_alpha   90.00
_cell.angle_beta   90.00
_cell.angle_gamma   90.00
#
_symmetry.space_group_name_H-M   'P 1'
#
loop_
_entity.id
_entity.type
_entity.pdbx_description
1 polymer ?
#
loop_
_entity_poly.entity_id
_entity_poly.type
_entity_poly.pdbx_seq_one_letter_code
_entity_poly.pdbx_strand_id
1 'polypeptide(L)'
;LDHGRIVSFKKGKIAERLAASCCMPILFAPIRINNTYYVDGGILMNLPVSPIRKECEKVIALNVDPLVADEYSKNVVSIALRAYHFIFQANILPQKGIADLLIESYGLEEYSNRELERAEEIFEKGYNTATELLDRLLLENGTIWR
;
A
#
# COMPACT_ATOMS: atom_id res chain seq x y z
N LEU A 1 13.64 4.06 10.88
CA LEU A 1 13.57 3.35 12.15
C LEU A 1 14.08 4.22 13.30
N ASP A 2 15.30 4.72 13.20
CA ASP A 2 15.99 5.43 14.30
C ASP A 2 15.26 6.69 14.80
N HIS A 3 14.48 7.33 13.96
CA HIS A 3 13.82 8.60 14.28
C HIS A 3 12.30 8.50 14.46
N GLY A 4 11.71 7.32 14.28
CA GLY A 4 10.25 7.08 14.43
C GLY A 4 9.37 7.97 13.55
N ARG A 5 9.84 8.34 12.35
CA ARG A 5 9.12 9.22 11.42
C ARG A 5 9.22 8.76 9.98
N ILE A 6 8.26 9.18 9.17
CA ILE A 6 8.26 9.00 7.72
C ILE A 6 9.33 9.90 7.08
N VAL A 7 10.01 9.35 6.09
CA VAL A 7 10.95 10.09 5.24
C VAL A 7 10.57 9.88 3.79
N SER A 8 10.22 10.96 3.08
CA SER A 8 9.96 10.94 1.65
C SER A 8 11.21 11.32 0.88
N PHE A 9 11.73 10.39 0.08
CA PHE A 9 12.91 10.63 -0.74
C PHE A 9 12.50 11.16 -2.12
N LYS A 10 12.97 12.35 -2.48
CA LYS A 10 12.76 12.94 -3.82
C LYS A 10 13.97 12.80 -4.74
N LYS A 11 15.13 12.39 -4.23
CA LYS A 11 16.40 12.30 -4.96
C LYS A 11 17.26 11.16 -4.45
N GLY A 12 18.19 10.68 -5.26
CA GLY A 12 19.23 9.71 -4.92
C GLY A 12 19.05 8.35 -5.59
N LYS A 13 19.76 7.32 -5.12
CA LYS A 13 19.73 5.97 -5.72
C LYS A 13 18.36 5.32 -5.49
N ILE A 14 17.62 5.05 -6.55
CA ILE A 14 16.26 4.50 -6.49
C ILE A 14 16.25 3.12 -5.85
N ALA A 15 17.11 2.21 -6.30
CA ALA A 15 17.14 0.82 -5.83
C ALA A 15 17.31 0.71 -4.31
N GLU A 16 18.23 1.49 -3.72
CA GLU A 16 18.49 1.49 -2.29
C GLU A 16 17.26 1.97 -1.48
N ARG A 17 16.55 2.98 -2.00
CA ARG A 17 15.36 3.54 -1.35
C ARG A 17 14.13 2.67 -1.51
N LEU A 18 13.97 2.03 -2.67
CA LEU A 18 12.92 1.04 -2.88
C LEU A 18 13.12 -0.16 -1.95
N ALA A 19 14.35 -0.69 -1.88
CA ALA A 19 14.66 -1.78 -0.96
C ALA A 19 14.35 -1.41 0.50
N ALA A 20 14.67 -0.18 0.92
CA ALA A 20 14.33 0.30 2.25
C ALA A 20 12.81 0.44 2.47
N SER A 21 12.09 0.90 1.45
CA SER A 21 10.62 1.05 1.49
C SER A 21 9.85 -0.28 1.53
N CYS A 22 10.46 -1.34 1.01
CA CYS A 22 9.89 -2.70 1.01
C CYS A 22 10.46 -3.58 2.13
N CYS A 23 11.24 -3.02 3.05
CA CYS A 23 11.93 -3.75 4.10
C CYS A 23 11.01 -3.99 5.30
N MET A 24 10.07 -4.91 5.13
CA MET A 24 9.06 -5.27 6.14
C MET A 24 9.74 -5.87 7.38
N PRO A 25 9.58 -5.26 8.58
CA PRO A 25 10.04 -5.85 9.83
C PRO A 25 9.51 -7.27 10.02
N ILE A 26 10.22 -8.08 10.79
CA ILE A 26 9.97 -9.51 11.01
C ILE A 26 10.46 -10.38 9.84
N LEU A 27 10.33 -9.91 8.58
CA LEU A 27 10.75 -10.67 7.40
C LEU A 27 12.15 -10.27 6.92
N PHE A 28 12.50 -8.99 7.02
CA PHE A 28 13.75 -8.44 6.50
C PHE A 28 14.52 -7.63 7.55
N ALA A 29 15.85 -7.60 7.43
CA ALA A 29 16.68 -6.73 8.24
C ALA A 29 16.59 -5.27 7.77
N PRO A 30 16.63 -4.26 8.68
CA PRO A 30 16.60 -2.86 8.31
C PRO A 30 17.72 -2.46 7.35
N ILE A 31 17.45 -1.58 6.42
CA ILE A 31 18.44 -1.07 5.45
C ILE A 31 19.04 0.24 5.96
N ARG A 32 20.37 0.32 5.88
CA ARG A 32 21.12 1.50 6.32
C ARG A 32 21.44 2.41 5.14
N ILE A 33 20.95 3.65 5.21
CA ILE A 33 21.24 4.72 4.24
C ILE A 33 21.84 5.91 5.01
N ASN A 34 23.02 6.35 4.64
CA ASN A 34 23.70 7.51 5.28
C ASN A 34 23.69 7.44 6.81
N ASN A 35 24.12 6.31 7.38
CA ASN A 35 24.17 6.06 8.82
C ASN A 35 22.82 6.02 9.56
N THR A 36 21.68 6.01 8.87
CA THR A 36 20.35 5.88 9.43
C THR A 36 19.70 4.58 8.97
N TYR A 37 19.04 3.85 9.87
CA TYR A 37 18.32 2.62 9.56
C TYR A 37 16.88 2.91 9.16
N TYR A 38 16.45 2.30 8.07
CA TYR A 38 15.11 2.39 7.52
C TYR A 38 14.45 1.02 7.49
N VAL A 39 13.14 1.05 7.62
CA VAL A 39 12.24 -0.08 7.41
C VAL A 39 11.07 0.37 6.55
N ASP A 40 10.20 -0.57 6.16
CA ASP A 40 9.02 -0.32 5.36
C ASP A 40 8.21 0.89 5.86
N GLY A 41 7.90 1.80 4.94
CA GLY A 41 7.14 3.01 5.22
C GLY A 41 5.68 2.74 5.58
N GLY A 42 5.14 1.60 5.18
CA GLY A 42 3.78 1.18 5.43
C GLY A 42 3.41 1.12 6.92
N ILE A 43 4.39 0.97 7.82
CA ILE A 43 4.15 1.04 9.28
C ILE A 43 3.48 2.34 9.68
N LEU A 44 3.86 3.45 9.08
CA LEU A 44 3.37 4.79 9.43
C LEU A 44 2.49 5.40 8.34
N MET A 45 2.63 4.96 7.07
CA MET A 45 1.86 5.47 5.94
C MET A 45 1.87 4.46 4.78
N ASN A 46 0.94 3.52 4.78
CA ASN A 46 0.85 2.49 3.74
C ASN A 46 0.21 3.00 2.44
N LEU A 47 -0.65 4.01 2.51
CA LEU A 47 -1.26 4.69 1.35
C LEU A 47 -0.78 6.15 1.30
N PRO A 48 0.39 6.47 0.70
CA PRO A 48 1.06 7.77 0.85
C PRO A 48 0.48 8.87 -0.04
N VAL A 49 -0.77 9.28 0.18
CA VAL A 49 -1.47 10.36 -0.54
C VAL A 49 -1.00 11.74 -0.07
N SER A 50 -0.94 11.97 1.24
CA SER A 50 -0.61 13.28 1.80
C SER A 50 0.75 13.85 1.36
N PRO A 51 1.82 13.06 1.14
CA PRO A 51 3.11 13.60 0.69
C PRO A 51 3.08 14.24 -0.70
N ILE A 52 2.16 13.79 -1.57
CA ILE A 52 2.06 14.29 -2.96
C ILE A 52 0.89 15.24 -3.16
N ARG A 53 -0.07 15.30 -2.21
CA ARG A 53 -1.32 16.07 -2.35
C ARG A 53 -1.11 17.54 -2.78
N LYS A 54 -0.11 18.19 -2.20
CA LYS A 54 0.17 19.61 -2.50
C LYS A 54 0.89 19.85 -3.83
N GLU A 55 1.42 18.80 -4.43
CA GLU A 55 2.19 18.85 -5.68
C GLU A 55 1.35 18.41 -6.89
N CYS A 56 0.14 17.89 -6.66
CA CYS A 56 -0.75 17.36 -7.69
C CYS A 56 -2.12 18.05 -7.63
N GLU A 57 -2.67 18.37 -8.79
CA GLU A 57 -4.04 18.89 -8.90
C GLU A 57 -5.06 17.80 -8.55
N LYS A 58 -4.84 16.58 -9.05
CA LYS A 58 -5.64 15.40 -8.78
C LYS A 58 -4.75 14.24 -8.32
N VAL A 59 -5.23 13.47 -7.37
CA VAL A 59 -4.54 12.29 -6.84
C VAL A 59 -5.46 11.08 -6.90
N ILE A 60 -4.99 10.04 -7.58
CA ILE A 60 -5.60 8.72 -7.59
C ILE A 60 -4.85 7.86 -6.58
N ALA A 61 -5.56 7.26 -5.66
CA ALA A 61 -5.02 6.30 -4.71
C ALA A 61 -5.48 4.88 -5.06
N LEU A 62 -4.55 3.95 -5.06
CA LEU A 62 -4.79 2.52 -5.29
C LEU A 62 -4.53 1.78 -3.98
N ASN A 63 -5.55 1.14 -3.42
CA ASN A 63 -5.43 0.26 -2.26
C ASN A 63 -5.67 -1.19 -2.69
N VAL A 64 -4.63 -1.97 -2.76
CA VAL A 64 -4.64 -3.37 -3.21
C VAL A 64 -4.75 -4.37 -2.05
N ASP A 65 -4.76 -3.89 -0.82
CA ASP A 65 -4.80 -4.71 0.39
C ASP A 65 -5.85 -4.13 1.39
N PRO A 66 -7.14 -4.11 1.02
CA PRO A 66 -8.20 -3.72 1.96
C PRO A 66 -8.31 -4.76 3.08
N LEU A 67 -8.68 -4.30 4.30
CA LEU A 67 -8.82 -5.20 5.43
C LEU A 67 -10.01 -6.14 5.23
N VAL A 68 -9.71 -7.42 5.19
CA VAL A 68 -10.71 -8.49 5.10
C VAL A 68 -10.57 -9.42 6.32
N ALA A 69 -11.69 -9.98 6.75
CA ALA A 69 -11.67 -11.04 7.77
C ALA A 69 -11.06 -12.30 7.15
N ASP A 70 -9.97 -12.79 7.75
CA ASP A 70 -9.23 -13.93 7.23
C ASP A 70 -8.86 -14.90 8.37
N GLU A 71 -8.78 -16.20 8.05
CA GLU A 71 -8.28 -17.22 8.96
C GLU A 71 -6.74 -17.17 8.98
N TYR A 72 -6.16 -17.21 10.16
CA TYR A 72 -4.71 -17.21 10.33
C TYR A 72 -4.24 -18.26 11.33
N SER A 73 -3.02 -18.74 11.16
CA SER A 73 -2.38 -19.65 12.11
C SER A 73 -2.12 -18.94 13.44
N LYS A 74 -2.42 -19.62 14.57
CA LYS A 74 -2.28 -19.05 15.92
C LYS A 74 -0.86 -19.17 16.50
N ASN A 75 0.17 -19.30 15.67
CA ASN A 75 1.56 -19.21 16.09
C ASN A 75 2.02 -17.75 16.25
N VAL A 76 3.07 -17.54 17.03
CA VAL A 76 3.57 -16.19 17.39
C VAL A 76 3.91 -15.33 16.15
N VAL A 77 4.53 -15.93 15.11
CA VAL A 77 4.91 -15.20 13.90
C VAL A 77 3.67 -14.76 13.11
N SER A 78 2.69 -15.66 12.93
CA SER A 78 1.45 -15.32 12.22
C SER A 78 0.63 -14.27 12.97
N ILE A 79 0.60 -14.31 14.30
CA ILE A 79 -0.04 -13.28 15.13
C ILE A 79 0.68 -11.94 14.96
N ALA A 80 2.01 -11.94 14.98
CA ALA A 80 2.80 -10.72 14.81
C ALA A 80 2.59 -10.11 13.40
N LEU A 81 2.58 -10.92 12.34
CA LEU A 81 2.30 -10.47 10.98
C LEU A 81 0.87 -9.93 10.85
N ARG A 82 -0.11 -10.56 11.48
CA ARG A 82 -1.49 -10.06 11.49
C ARG A 82 -1.63 -8.74 12.24
N ALA A 83 -0.98 -8.60 13.40
CA ALA A 83 -0.93 -7.33 14.13
C ALA A 83 -0.25 -6.23 13.32
N TYR A 84 0.81 -6.57 12.59
CA TYR A 84 1.49 -5.67 11.67
C TYR A 84 0.57 -5.20 10.54
N HIS A 85 -0.23 -6.10 9.95
CA HIS A 85 -1.25 -5.75 8.96
C HIS A 85 -2.27 -4.75 9.53
N PHE A 86 -2.74 -4.91 10.78
CA PHE A 86 -3.64 -3.93 11.40
C PHE A 86 -3.03 -2.54 11.54
N ILE A 87 -1.72 -2.44 11.77
CA ILE A 87 -1.01 -1.14 11.79
C ILE A 87 -1.08 -0.48 10.42
N PHE A 88 -0.90 -1.23 9.34
CA PHE A 88 -1.04 -0.72 7.97
C PHE A 88 -2.46 -0.20 7.73
N GLN A 89 -3.46 -0.98 8.05
CA GLN A 89 -4.86 -0.60 7.85
C GLN A 89 -5.25 0.64 8.65
N ALA A 90 -4.80 0.76 9.89
CA ALA A 90 -5.09 1.92 10.72
C ALA A 90 -4.57 3.25 10.12
N ASN A 91 -3.43 3.21 9.42
CA ASN A 91 -2.85 4.41 8.82
C ASN A 91 -3.34 4.71 7.38
N ILE A 92 -4.04 3.76 6.73
CA ILE A 92 -4.67 3.97 5.42
C ILE A 92 -5.90 4.89 5.55
N LEU A 93 -6.73 4.69 6.56
CA LEU A 93 -8.01 5.41 6.74
C LEU A 93 -7.91 6.94 6.57
N PRO A 94 -7.00 7.65 7.26
CA PRO A 94 -6.88 9.09 7.09
C PRO A 94 -6.41 9.51 5.69
N GLN A 95 -5.76 8.63 4.94
CA GLN A 95 -5.26 8.93 3.60
C GLN A 95 -6.34 8.78 2.51
N LYS A 96 -7.30 7.86 2.69
CA LYS A 96 -8.39 7.62 1.74
C LYS A 96 -9.21 8.89 1.45
N GLY A 97 -9.48 9.69 2.48
CA GLY A 97 -10.25 10.92 2.36
C GLY A 97 -9.52 12.09 1.68
N ILE A 98 -8.20 11.97 1.46
CA ILE A 98 -7.38 13.00 0.83
C ILE A 98 -7.29 12.81 -0.70
N ALA A 99 -7.48 11.59 -1.18
CA ALA A 99 -7.46 11.28 -2.61
C ALA A 99 -8.73 11.78 -3.31
N ASP A 100 -8.58 12.25 -4.56
CA ASP A 100 -9.71 12.64 -5.41
C ASP A 100 -10.43 11.40 -5.97
N LEU A 101 -9.70 10.31 -6.18
CA LEU A 101 -10.23 9.01 -6.57
C LEU A 101 -9.53 7.92 -5.77
N LEU A 102 -10.31 7.02 -5.20
CA LEU A 102 -9.82 5.82 -4.52
C LEU A 102 -10.30 4.58 -5.27
N ILE A 103 -9.35 3.74 -5.66
CA ILE A 103 -9.60 2.41 -6.24
C ILE A 103 -9.18 1.38 -5.21
N GLU A 104 -10.09 0.51 -4.79
CA GLU A 104 -9.84 -0.59 -3.86
C GLU A 104 -10.11 -1.92 -4.55
N SER A 105 -9.12 -2.80 -4.56
CA SER A 105 -9.25 -4.15 -5.12
C SER A 105 -9.49 -5.15 -4.01
N TYR A 106 -10.67 -5.73 -3.98
CA TYR A 106 -11.06 -6.81 -3.06
C TYR A 106 -10.82 -8.18 -3.71
N GLY A 107 -10.69 -9.22 -2.90
CA GLY A 107 -10.48 -10.60 -3.36
C GLY A 107 -9.04 -10.87 -3.83
N LEU A 108 -8.09 -9.99 -3.49
CA LEU A 108 -6.65 -10.25 -3.69
C LEU A 108 -6.04 -10.99 -2.50
N GLU A 109 -6.73 -11.10 -1.38
CA GLU A 109 -6.33 -11.82 -0.17
C GLU A 109 -6.18 -13.33 -0.38
N GLU A 110 -6.79 -13.88 -1.42
CA GLU A 110 -6.63 -15.29 -1.82
C GLU A 110 -5.27 -15.61 -2.45
N TYR A 111 -4.49 -14.57 -2.83
CA TYR A 111 -3.19 -14.74 -3.45
C TYR A 111 -2.07 -14.56 -2.41
N SER A 112 -1.14 -15.51 -2.39
CA SER A 112 0.07 -15.38 -1.60
C SER A 112 1.06 -14.42 -2.28
N ASN A 113 1.78 -13.61 -1.50
CA ASN A 113 2.87 -12.78 -1.99
C ASN A 113 4.04 -13.57 -2.64
N ARG A 114 3.97 -14.90 -2.65
CA ARG A 114 4.97 -15.79 -3.23
C ARG A 114 4.51 -16.45 -4.53
N GLU A 115 3.24 -16.28 -4.92
CA GLU A 115 2.65 -16.88 -6.13
C GLU A 115 2.89 -15.98 -7.35
N LEU A 116 4.17 -15.79 -7.71
CA LEU A 116 4.56 -14.96 -8.86
C LEU A 116 4.08 -15.54 -10.20
N GLU A 117 3.84 -16.84 -10.29
CA GLU A 117 3.24 -17.52 -11.44
C GLU A 117 1.80 -17.09 -11.72
N ARG A 118 1.10 -16.55 -10.73
CA ARG A 118 -0.27 -16.02 -10.86
C ARG A 118 -0.31 -14.52 -11.11
N ALA A 119 0.80 -13.90 -11.44
CA ALA A 119 0.89 -12.44 -11.62
C ALA A 119 -0.07 -11.91 -12.69
N GLU A 120 -0.26 -12.65 -13.80
CA GLU A 120 -1.21 -12.28 -14.86
C GLU A 120 -2.65 -12.26 -14.36
N GLU A 121 -3.05 -13.29 -13.61
CA GLU A 121 -4.39 -13.39 -13.02
C GLU A 121 -4.66 -12.25 -12.04
N ILE A 122 -3.67 -11.91 -11.20
CA ILE A 122 -3.74 -10.79 -10.26
C ILE A 122 -3.86 -9.46 -11.02
N PHE A 123 -3.09 -9.28 -12.09
CA PHE A 123 -3.16 -8.11 -12.96
C PHE A 123 -4.55 -7.93 -13.57
N GLU A 124 -5.10 -8.98 -14.20
CA GLU A 124 -6.44 -8.95 -14.81
C GLU A 124 -7.53 -8.62 -13.78
N LYS A 125 -7.44 -9.17 -12.58
CA LYS A 125 -8.38 -8.87 -11.49
C LYS A 125 -8.33 -7.39 -11.08
N GLY A 126 -7.14 -6.83 -10.90
CA GLY A 126 -6.95 -5.42 -10.59
C GLY A 126 -7.42 -4.50 -11.72
N TYR A 127 -7.10 -4.86 -12.97
CA TYR A 127 -7.52 -4.13 -14.16
C TYR A 127 -9.05 -4.07 -14.29
N ASN A 128 -9.71 -5.20 -14.17
CA ASN A 128 -11.17 -5.29 -14.26
C ASN A 128 -11.84 -4.48 -13.15
N THR A 129 -11.37 -4.61 -11.89
CA THR A 129 -11.89 -3.82 -10.76
C THR A 129 -11.77 -2.31 -11.02
N ALA A 130 -10.64 -1.85 -11.52
CA ALA A 130 -10.43 -0.44 -11.83
C ALA A 130 -11.33 0.02 -12.99
N THR A 131 -11.44 -0.77 -14.05
CA THR A 131 -12.27 -0.46 -15.22
C THR A 131 -13.74 -0.35 -14.85
N GLU A 132 -14.28 -1.33 -14.14
CA GLU A 132 -15.69 -1.33 -13.68
C GLU A 132 -16.00 -0.09 -12.82
N LEU A 133 -15.10 0.29 -11.92
CA LEU A 133 -15.28 1.49 -11.11
C LEU A 133 -15.29 2.76 -11.96
N LEU A 134 -14.32 2.89 -12.88
CA LEU A 134 -14.18 4.07 -13.74
C LEU A 134 -15.38 4.20 -14.68
N ASP A 135 -15.81 3.12 -15.31
CA ASP A 135 -16.98 3.10 -16.21
C ASP A 135 -18.25 3.49 -15.46
N ARG A 136 -18.44 2.95 -14.25
CA ARG A 136 -19.58 3.31 -13.41
C ARG A 136 -19.59 4.80 -13.06
N LEU A 137 -18.45 5.37 -12.66
CA LEU A 137 -18.34 6.79 -12.32
C LEU A 137 -18.61 7.69 -13.53
N LEU A 138 -18.14 7.30 -14.72
CA LEU A 138 -18.41 8.02 -15.96
C LEU A 138 -19.89 7.98 -16.34
N LEU A 139 -20.54 6.84 -16.18
CA LEU A 139 -21.97 6.68 -16.46
C LEU A 139 -22.86 7.46 -15.48
N GLU A 140 -22.53 7.42 -14.19
CA GLU A 140 -23.33 8.05 -13.14
C GLU A 140 -23.12 9.58 -13.06
N ASN A 141 -21.90 10.05 -13.23
CA ASN A 141 -21.52 11.43 -12.92
C ASN A 141 -20.95 12.20 -14.13
N GLY A 142 -20.73 11.54 -15.27
CA GLY A 142 -20.05 12.13 -16.43
C GLY A 142 -18.56 12.43 -16.19
N THR A 143 -18.03 12.07 -15.04
CA THR A 143 -16.62 12.30 -14.65
C THR A 143 -16.16 11.25 -13.64
N ILE A 144 -14.87 10.95 -13.64
CA ILE A 144 -14.24 10.07 -12.63
C ILE A 144 -13.83 10.83 -11.36
N TRP A 145 -13.91 12.15 -11.36
CA TRP A 145 -13.49 12.98 -10.23
C TRP A 145 -14.64 13.30 -9.28
N ARG A 146 -14.32 13.26 -8.00
CA ARG A 146 -15.20 13.76 -6.94
C ARG A 146 -15.10 15.28 -6.84
#